data_90c3a48ce714727488279fe2c41d3bbe
#
_entry.id   90c3a48ce714727488279fe2c41d3bbe
#
_cell.length_a   1.000
_cell.length_b   1.000
_cell.length_c   1.000
_cell.angle_alpha   90.00
_cell.angle_beta   90.00
_cell.angle_gamma   90.00
#
_symmetry.space_group_name_H-M   'P 1'
#
loop_
_entity.id
_entity.type
_entity.pdbx_description
1 polymer ?
#
loop_
_entity_poly.entity_id
_entity_poly.type
_entity_poly.pdbx_seq_one_letter_code
_entity_poly.pdbx_strand_id
1 'polypeptide(L)'
;MPGDAVALAELAGELGYPAEPDEIERRLAALPPDDDVWVATIGDEVVGWVHCSVRRTLVVEPHIEILGNVVGERWRGRGVGRALMAAAERSASDRGVSVVRLRSGSHRDDAHAFYRAVGYREQKTQRVFVREIDR
;
A
#
# COMPACT_ATOMS: atom_id res chain seq x y z
N MET A 1 2.57 -6.76 11.69
CA MET A 1 3.44 -7.26 12.77
C MET A 1 3.61 -6.18 13.84
N PRO A 2 3.20 -6.42 15.06
CA PRO A 2 3.29 -5.39 16.10
C PRO A 2 4.70 -4.84 16.33
N GLY A 3 5.74 -5.70 16.23
CA GLY A 3 7.12 -5.28 16.41
C GLY A 3 7.64 -4.34 15.33
N ASP A 4 6.91 -4.20 14.23
CA ASP A 4 7.32 -3.35 13.11
C ASP A 4 6.68 -1.96 13.16
N ALA A 5 5.84 -1.68 14.16
CA ALA A 5 5.04 -0.46 14.18
C ALA A 5 5.87 0.83 14.10
N VAL A 6 7.04 0.87 14.74
CA VAL A 6 7.91 2.04 14.68
C VAL A 6 8.40 2.29 13.25
N ALA A 7 8.89 1.24 12.59
CA ALA A 7 9.37 1.37 11.22
C ALA A 7 8.23 1.70 10.25
N LEU A 8 7.07 1.08 10.43
CA LEU A 8 5.90 1.37 9.60
C LEU A 8 5.47 2.82 9.75
N ALA A 9 5.50 3.35 10.99
CA ALA A 9 5.15 4.74 11.26
C ALA A 9 6.13 5.71 10.61
N GLU A 10 7.42 5.44 10.70
CA GLU A 10 8.45 6.27 10.07
C GLU A 10 8.26 6.33 8.56
N LEU A 11 8.03 5.18 7.94
CA LEU A 11 7.82 5.10 6.50
C LEU A 11 6.51 5.78 6.08
N ALA A 12 5.46 5.68 6.88
CA ALA A 12 4.21 6.38 6.61
C ALA A 12 4.42 7.90 6.61
N GLY A 13 5.27 8.39 7.48
CA GLY A 13 5.66 9.81 7.50
C GLY A 13 6.33 10.23 6.20
N GLU A 14 7.23 9.39 5.65
CA GLU A 14 7.87 9.66 4.36
C GLU A 14 6.86 9.71 3.22
N LEU A 15 5.81 8.89 3.32
CA LEU A 15 4.75 8.86 2.32
C LEU A 15 3.83 10.09 2.38
N GLY A 16 3.87 10.85 3.48
CA GLY A 16 3.05 12.03 3.68
C GLY A 16 1.85 11.79 4.61
N TYR A 17 1.83 10.67 5.31
CA TYR A 17 0.76 10.31 6.26
C TYR A 17 1.37 10.04 7.63
N PRO A 18 1.81 11.09 8.34
CA PRO A 18 2.46 10.89 9.64
C PRO A 18 1.52 10.22 10.63
N ALA A 19 2.05 9.26 11.37
CA ALA A 19 1.30 8.54 12.40
C ALA A 19 2.28 8.10 13.49
N GLU A 20 1.76 8.03 14.71
CA GLU A 20 2.55 7.52 15.82
C GLU A 20 2.53 5.98 15.81
N PRO A 21 3.57 5.32 16.35
CA PRO A 21 3.59 3.86 16.41
C PRO A 21 2.35 3.25 17.06
N ASP A 22 1.83 3.87 18.12
CA ASP A 22 0.62 3.38 18.81
C ASP A 22 -0.60 3.36 17.86
N GLU A 23 -0.72 4.37 17.01
CA GLU A 23 -1.79 4.43 16.03
C GLU A 23 -1.65 3.32 15.01
N ILE A 24 -0.43 3.06 14.55
CA ILE A 24 -0.16 1.98 13.61
C ILE A 24 -0.50 0.63 14.23
N GLU A 25 -0.12 0.40 15.49
CA GLU A 25 -0.46 -0.85 16.18
C GLU A 25 -1.97 -1.05 16.26
N ARG A 26 -2.71 -0.01 16.65
CA ARG A 26 -4.16 -0.10 16.74
C ARG A 26 -4.80 -0.39 15.39
N ARG A 27 -4.32 0.27 14.35
CA ARG A 27 -4.85 0.08 12.99
C ARG A 27 -4.56 -1.32 12.46
N LEU A 28 -3.34 -1.83 12.70
CA LEU A 28 -2.99 -3.19 12.30
C LEU A 28 -3.92 -4.21 12.98
N ALA A 29 -4.16 -4.05 14.28
CA ALA A 29 -5.02 -4.96 15.02
C ALA A 29 -6.47 -4.92 14.56
N ALA A 30 -6.91 -3.80 13.99
CA ALA A 30 -8.29 -3.60 13.54
C ALA A 30 -8.51 -3.92 12.06
N LEU A 31 -7.47 -4.30 11.32
CA LEU A 31 -7.63 -4.60 9.90
C LEU A 31 -8.52 -5.83 9.69
N PRO A 32 -9.32 -5.85 8.61
CA PRO A 32 -10.08 -7.04 8.27
C PRO A 32 -9.19 -8.26 8.09
N PRO A 33 -9.68 -9.49 8.38
CA PRO A 33 -8.85 -10.69 8.30
C PRO A 33 -8.26 -10.97 6.92
N ASP A 34 -8.88 -10.49 5.85
CA ASP A 34 -8.39 -10.71 4.50
C ASP A 34 -7.59 -9.53 3.94
N ASP A 35 -7.23 -8.56 4.79
CA ASP A 35 -6.23 -7.57 4.43
C ASP A 35 -4.83 -8.15 4.67
N ASP A 36 -3.91 -7.78 3.81
CA ASP A 36 -2.50 -8.15 3.95
C ASP A 36 -1.63 -6.90 4.06
N VAL A 37 -0.72 -6.92 5.02
CA VAL A 37 0.34 -5.92 5.08
C VAL A 37 1.66 -6.67 4.91
N TRP A 38 2.32 -6.43 3.80
CA TRP A 38 3.63 -7.02 3.51
C TRP A 38 4.71 -6.02 3.85
N VAL A 39 5.76 -6.49 4.51
CA VAL A 39 6.93 -5.65 4.77
C VAL A 39 8.11 -6.19 4.00
N ALA A 40 8.94 -5.29 3.52
CA ALA A 40 10.21 -5.63 2.89
C ALA A 40 11.31 -5.38 3.91
N THR A 41 12.23 -6.33 4.04
CA THR A 41 13.34 -6.21 4.98
C THR A 41 14.67 -6.37 4.25
N ILE A 42 15.68 -5.65 4.73
CA ILE A 42 17.08 -5.88 4.32
C ILE A 42 17.85 -6.08 5.62
N GLY A 43 18.37 -7.29 5.81
CA GLY A 43 18.88 -7.68 7.12
C GLY A 43 17.73 -7.66 8.13
N ASP A 44 17.91 -6.95 9.22
CA ASP A 44 16.89 -6.82 10.26
C ASP A 44 16.06 -5.53 10.14
N GLU A 45 16.33 -4.73 9.12
CA GLU A 45 15.67 -3.44 8.95
C GLU A 45 14.47 -3.55 8.02
N VAL A 46 13.32 -3.01 8.44
CA VAL A 46 12.14 -2.86 7.60
C VAL A 46 12.36 -1.64 6.70
N VAL A 47 12.37 -1.84 5.40
CA VAL A 47 12.71 -0.80 4.43
C VAL A 47 11.54 -0.38 3.55
N GLY A 48 10.41 -1.05 3.66
CA GLY A 48 9.21 -0.70 2.92
C GLY A 48 8.02 -1.55 3.34
N TRP A 49 6.83 -1.11 2.95
CA TRP A 49 5.62 -1.89 3.19
C TRP A 49 4.57 -1.62 2.12
N VAL A 50 3.63 -2.55 1.98
CA VAL A 50 2.45 -2.39 1.14
C VAL A 50 1.24 -2.95 1.88
N HIS A 51 0.13 -2.22 1.83
CA HIS A 51 -1.13 -2.61 2.44
C HIS A 51 -2.12 -2.95 1.32
N CYS A 52 -2.61 -4.18 1.33
CA CYS A 52 -3.52 -4.71 0.32
C CYS A 52 -4.85 -5.09 0.96
N SER A 53 -5.95 -4.79 0.29
CA SER A 53 -7.28 -5.13 0.76
C SER A 53 -8.09 -5.71 -0.39
N VAL A 54 -8.87 -6.74 -0.12
CA VAL A 54 -9.82 -7.27 -1.10
C VAL A 54 -11.01 -6.33 -1.15
N ARG A 55 -11.38 -5.90 -2.35
CA ARG A 55 -12.56 -5.06 -2.55
C ARG A 55 -13.61 -5.84 -3.34
N ARG A 56 -14.80 -5.89 -2.76
CA ARG A 56 -15.99 -6.47 -3.39
C ARG A 56 -17.04 -5.37 -3.44
N THR A 57 -17.36 -4.93 -4.66
CA THR A 57 -18.26 -3.81 -4.88
C THR A 57 -19.38 -4.20 -5.82
N LEU A 58 -20.39 -3.35 -5.92
CA LEU A 58 -21.52 -3.63 -6.79
C LEU A 58 -21.19 -3.52 -8.28
N VAL A 59 -20.20 -2.70 -8.63
CA VAL A 59 -20.04 -2.26 -10.02
C VAL A 59 -18.72 -2.68 -10.68
N VAL A 60 -17.77 -3.21 -9.90
CA VAL A 60 -16.52 -3.72 -10.47
C VAL A 60 -16.24 -5.11 -9.94
N GLU A 61 -15.47 -5.87 -10.70
CA GLU A 61 -15.05 -7.20 -10.31
C GLU A 61 -14.25 -7.17 -9.00
N PRO A 62 -14.32 -8.22 -8.20
CA PRO A 62 -13.46 -8.31 -7.02
C PRO A 62 -12.00 -8.13 -7.41
N HIS A 63 -11.28 -7.38 -6.59
CA HIS A 63 -9.88 -7.07 -6.89
C HIS A 63 -9.12 -6.78 -5.59
N ILE A 64 -7.81 -6.76 -5.69
CA ILE A 64 -6.96 -6.23 -4.61
C ILE A 64 -6.82 -4.72 -4.83
N GLU A 65 -7.07 -3.96 -3.79
CA GLU A 65 -6.73 -2.54 -3.79
C GLU A 65 -5.50 -2.33 -2.91
N ILE A 66 -4.49 -1.67 -3.47
CA ILE A 66 -3.34 -1.24 -2.70
C ILE A 66 -3.73 0.08 -2.04
N LEU A 67 -3.82 0.07 -0.71
CA LEU A 67 -4.25 1.23 0.07
C LEU A 67 -3.08 2.11 0.48
N GLY A 68 -1.87 1.59 0.40
CA GLY A 68 -0.67 2.36 0.64
C GLY A 68 0.54 1.51 0.32
N ASN A 69 1.61 2.14 -0.14
CA ASN A 69 2.90 1.49 -0.26
C ASN A 69 3.98 2.55 -0.13
N VAL A 70 5.10 2.16 0.41
CA VAL A 70 6.23 3.07 0.56
C VAL A 70 7.52 2.27 0.63
N VAL A 71 8.57 2.82 0.01
CA VAL A 71 9.95 2.36 0.15
C VAL A 71 10.71 3.50 0.82
N GLY A 72 11.48 3.18 1.85
CA GLY A 72 12.30 4.17 2.52
C GLY A 72 13.25 4.87 1.52
N GLU A 73 13.42 6.16 1.66
CA GLU A 73 14.16 6.98 0.71
C GLU A 73 15.56 6.43 0.45
N ARG A 74 16.24 5.97 1.49
CA ARG A 74 17.59 5.40 1.41
C ARG A 74 17.66 4.12 0.57
N TRP A 75 16.53 3.45 0.38
CA TRP A 75 16.48 2.12 -0.20
C TRP A 75 15.86 2.09 -1.60
N ARG A 76 15.53 3.25 -2.14
CA ARG A 76 14.94 3.36 -3.48
C ARG A 76 15.97 2.97 -4.55
N GLY A 77 15.48 2.43 -5.65
CA GLY A 77 16.32 2.00 -6.75
C GLY A 77 17.01 0.66 -6.53
N ARG A 78 16.59 -0.12 -5.52
CA ARG A 78 17.20 -1.41 -5.19
C ARG A 78 16.24 -2.59 -5.38
N GLY A 79 15.12 -2.38 -6.07
CA GLY A 79 14.15 -3.44 -6.33
C GLY A 79 13.15 -3.69 -5.21
N VAL A 80 13.17 -2.91 -4.13
CA VAL A 80 12.24 -3.08 -3.01
C VAL A 80 10.81 -2.83 -3.45
N GLY A 81 10.57 -1.75 -4.18
CA GLY A 81 9.23 -1.43 -4.69
C GLY A 81 8.69 -2.52 -5.59
N ARG A 82 9.51 -3.05 -6.48
CA ARG A 82 9.12 -4.15 -7.36
C ARG A 82 8.76 -5.40 -6.57
N ALA A 83 9.51 -5.70 -5.51
CA ALA A 83 9.23 -6.85 -4.64
C ALA A 83 7.89 -6.65 -3.89
N LEU A 84 7.59 -5.43 -3.45
CA LEU A 84 6.33 -5.13 -2.79
C LEU A 84 5.15 -5.28 -3.76
N MET A 85 5.31 -4.84 -5.00
CA MET A 85 4.27 -5.03 -6.02
C MET A 85 4.04 -6.53 -6.30
N ALA A 86 5.10 -7.31 -6.35
CA ALA A 86 4.99 -8.76 -6.52
C ALA A 86 4.25 -9.40 -5.34
N ALA A 87 4.47 -8.92 -4.11
CA ALA A 87 3.74 -9.39 -2.94
C ALA A 87 2.25 -9.06 -3.03
N ALA A 88 1.90 -7.86 -3.51
CA ALA A 88 0.51 -7.48 -3.74
C ALA A 88 -0.16 -8.41 -4.77
N GLU A 89 0.56 -8.75 -5.84
CA GLU A 89 0.06 -9.66 -6.85
C GLU A 89 -0.09 -11.08 -6.30
N ARG A 90 0.77 -11.48 -5.37
CA ARG A 90 0.62 -12.74 -4.65
C ARG A 90 -0.65 -12.74 -3.81
N SER A 91 -0.95 -11.62 -3.12
CA SER A 91 -2.21 -11.50 -2.38
C SER A 91 -3.41 -11.71 -3.30
N ALA A 92 -3.38 -11.15 -4.50
CA ALA A 92 -4.44 -11.35 -5.47
C ALA A 92 -4.59 -12.82 -5.83
N SER A 93 -3.49 -13.49 -6.14
CA SER A 93 -3.49 -14.90 -6.49
C SER A 93 -4.02 -15.76 -5.35
N ASP A 94 -3.55 -15.50 -4.11
CA ASP A 94 -3.97 -16.25 -2.92
C ASP A 94 -5.46 -16.06 -2.62
N ARG A 95 -6.02 -14.93 -2.97
CA ARG A 95 -7.43 -14.59 -2.73
C ARG A 95 -8.34 -14.91 -3.93
N GLY A 96 -7.77 -15.45 -5.00
CA GLY A 96 -8.55 -15.85 -6.17
C GLY A 96 -9.06 -14.69 -7.01
N VAL A 97 -8.41 -13.54 -6.95
CA VAL A 97 -8.75 -12.38 -7.78
C VAL A 97 -7.62 -12.10 -8.76
N SER A 98 -7.96 -11.52 -9.90
CA SER A 98 -7.02 -11.36 -11.01
C SER A 98 -6.66 -9.91 -11.32
N VAL A 99 -7.10 -8.96 -10.50
CA VAL A 99 -6.87 -7.54 -10.73
C VAL A 99 -6.30 -6.91 -9.48
N VAL A 100 -5.27 -6.10 -9.65
CA VAL A 100 -4.70 -5.26 -8.60
C VAL A 100 -4.88 -3.81 -9.03
N ARG A 101 -5.45 -2.99 -8.17
CA ARG A 101 -5.67 -1.58 -8.42
C ARG A 101 -4.99 -0.74 -7.36
N LEU A 102 -4.59 0.45 -7.75
CA LEU A 102 -4.07 1.43 -6.79
C LEU A 102 -4.46 2.84 -7.25
N ARG A 103 -4.43 3.76 -6.31
CA ARG A 103 -4.61 5.17 -6.58
C ARG A 103 -3.34 5.91 -6.20
N SER A 104 -2.95 6.86 -7.05
CA SER A 104 -1.77 7.69 -6.80
C SER A 104 -2.15 9.13 -7.08
N GLY A 105 -1.65 10.05 -6.25
CA GLY A 105 -1.91 11.46 -6.47
C GLY A 105 -1.47 11.91 -7.85
N SER A 106 -2.24 12.78 -8.50
CA SER A 106 -1.98 13.20 -9.88
C SER A 106 -0.67 13.96 -10.05
N HIS A 107 -0.08 14.42 -8.95
CA HIS A 107 1.19 15.15 -8.94
C HIS A 107 2.42 14.26 -8.68
N ARG A 108 2.23 12.94 -8.55
CA ARG A 108 3.32 12.02 -8.20
C ARG A 108 3.87 11.33 -9.45
N ASP A 109 4.54 12.11 -10.31
CA ASP A 109 5.04 11.62 -11.60
C ASP A 109 6.04 10.46 -11.47
N ASP A 110 6.92 10.51 -10.46
CA ASP A 110 7.89 9.43 -10.22
C ASP A 110 7.20 8.11 -9.92
N ALA A 111 6.16 8.15 -9.09
CA ALA A 111 5.38 6.96 -8.76
C ALA A 111 4.66 6.44 -10.00
N HIS A 112 4.09 7.33 -10.81
CA HIS A 112 3.40 6.94 -12.04
C HIS A 112 4.34 6.21 -13.00
N ALA A 113 5.56 6.74 -13.18
CA ALA A 113 6.56 6.10 -14.03
C ALA A 113 6.92 4.72 -13.51
N PHE A 114 7.09 4.58 -12.18
CA PHE A 114 7.38 3.29 -11.56
C PHE A 114 6.25 2.28 -11.84
N TYR A 115 4.99 2.69 -11.62
CA TYR A 115 3.86 1.77 -11.81
C TYR A 115 3.78 1.29 -13.26
N ARG A 116 3.97 2.18 -14.22
CA ARG A 116 4.00 1.79 -15.63
C ARG A 116 5.13 0.81 -15.92
N ALA A 117 6.31 1.04 -15.32
CA ALA A 117 7.49 0.19 -15.54
C ALA A 117 7.28 -1.23 -15.02
N VAL A 118 6.46 -1.43 -13.99
CA VAL A 118 6.17 -2.77 -13.44
C VAL A 118 4.87 -3.36 -14.00
N GLY A 119 4.31 -2.77 -15.03
CA GLY A 119 3.21 -3.36 -15.78
C GLY A 119 1.82 -2.84 -15.47
N TYR A 120 1.70 -1.80 -14.62
CA TYR A 120 0.41 -1.19 -14.35
C TYR A 120 0.08 -0.15 -15.43
N ARG A 121 -1.19 -0.05 -15.79
CA ARG A 121 -1.66 0.95 -16.74
C ARG A 121 -2.60 1.91 -16.05
N GLU A 122 -2.52 3.18 -16.45
CA GLU A 122 -3.45 4.18 -15.94
C GLU A 122 -4.84 3.91 -16.50
N GLN A 123 -5.83 3.86 -15.63
CA GLN A 123 -7.21 3.63 -16.03
C GLN A 123 -8.01 4.93 -16.10
N LYS A 124 -7.86 5.79 -15.09
CA LYS A 124 -8.60 7.05 -15.01
C LYS A 124 -8.00 7.97 -13.97
N THR A 125 -8.37 9.24 -14.05
CA THR A 125 -8.06 10.25 -13.03
C THR A 125 -9.32 10.54 -12.24
N GLN A 126 -9.20 10.65 -10.92
CA GLN A 126 -10.33 10.90 -10.04
C GLN A 126 -10.01 12.03 -9.07
N ARG A 127 -11.07 12.66 -8.58
CA ARG A 127 -10.98 13.63 -7.49
C ARG A 127 -11.58 13.01 -6.24
N VAL A 128 -10.99 13.29 -5.09
CA VAL A 128 -11.46 12.79 -3.81
C VAL A 128 -12.17 13.90 -3.08
N PHE A 129 -13.38 13.62 -2.58
CA PHE A 129 -14.16 14.57 -1.78
C PHE A 129 -14.32 14.01 -0.39
N VAL A 130 -14.18 14.86 0.62
CA VAL A 130 -14.23 14.46 2.02
C VAL A 130 -15.21 15.35 2.77
N ARG A 131 -15.99 14.75 3.63
CA ARG A 131 -16.81 15.46 4.59
C ARG A 131 -16.73 14.72 5.92
N GLU A 132 -16.41 15.44 6.97
CA GLU A 132 -16.42 14.88 8.31
C GLU A 132 -17.85 14.93 8.85
N ILE A 133 -18.25 13.85 9.51
CA ILE A 133 -19.60 13.75 10.06
C ILE A 133 -19.52 13.96 11.57
N ASP A 134 -20.29 14.92 12.06
CA ASP A 134 -20.39 15.19 13.50
C ASP A 134 -21.16 14.06 14.18
N ARG A 135 -20.76 13.76 15.41
CA ARG A 135 -21.41 12.72 16.21
C ARG A 135 -22.02 13.28 17.48
#